data_1c20212686bf5594b39304c73342b63d
#
_entry.id   1c20212686bf5594b39304c73342b63d
#
_cell.length_a   1.000
_cell.length_b   1.000
_cell.length_c   1.000
_cell.angle_alpha   90.00
_cell.angle_beta   90.00
_cell.angle_gamma   90.00
#
_symmetry.space_group_name_H-M   'P 1'
#
loop_
_entity.id
_entity.type
_entity.pdbx_description
1 polymer ?
#
loop_
_entity_poly.entity_id
_entity_poly.type
_entity_poly.pdbx_seq_one_letter_code
_entity_poly.pdbx_strand_id
1 'polypeptide(L)'
;MYLAILIIAGIFIYYYLKKREYDKSNYKRESGNRFLGVITDKEKYRQYLFFNNLEKIYGEHKILMNVYLPKEDGETTKADLVYINKTGVYVLESKNYSGWIFGDEKSEYWTQNLANDKKEQFNNPILQNNDHIKYLRKLLKLEYINIKSIVVFSDRCTLKKLNAADENVKIIKRDALVRTIKSMIETSTITLSLENINRIYCIFKNYTNTNASEEVKANHVKI
;
A
#
# COMPACT_ATOMS: atom_id res chain seq x y z
N MET A 1 -27.68 12.77 34.95
CA MET A 1 -26.48 12.05 35.42
C MET A 1 -26.41 10.63 34.88
N TYR A 2 -27.40 9.75 35.07
CA TYR A 2 -27.37 8.34 34.58
C TYR A 2 -27.22 8.19 33.07
N LEU A 3 -27.84 9.04 32.24
CA LEU A 3 -27.73 8.99 30.80
C LEU A 3 -26.27 9.23 30.32
N ALA A 4 -25.58 10.20 30.93
CA ALA A 4 -24.18 10.48 30.61
C ALA A 4 -23.26 9.30 30.97
N ILE A 5 -23.52 8.63 32.11
CA ILE A 5 -22.77 7.43 32.52
C ILE A 5 -23.00 6.30 31.52
N LEU A 6 -24.21 6.07 31.04
CA LEU A 6 -24.52 5.04 30.05
C LEU A 6 -23.83 5.33 28.70
N ILE A 7 -23.81 6.59 28.26
CA ILE A 7 -23.10 7.00 27.02
C ILE A 7 -21.61 6.74 27.16
N ILE A 8 -20.99 7.15 28.27
CA ILE A 8 -19.57 6.93 28.54
C ILE A 8 -19.24 5.43 28.57
N ALA A 9 -20.06 4.63 29.27
CA ALA A 9 -19.88 3.18 29.30
C ALA A 9 -20.00 2.57 27.91
N GLY A 10 -20.95 3.01 27.08
CA GLY A 10 -21.10 2.58 25.69
C GLY A 10 -19.89 2.90 24.85
N ILE A 11 -19.29 4.10 25.00
CA ILE A 11 -18.06 4.49 24.32
C ILE A 11 -16.89 3.59 24.73
N PHE A 12 -16.73 3.31 26.03
CA PHE A 12 -15.68 2.42 26.53
C PHE A 12 -15.84 0.98 26.01
N ILE A 13 -17.08 0.45 26.01
CA ILE A 13 -17.36 -0.88 25.49
C ILE A 13 -17.02 -0.92 23.98
N TYR A 14 -17.47 0.06 23.21
CA TYR A 14 -17.17 0.17 21.77
C TYR A 14 -15.66 0.21 21.52
N TYR A 15 -14.94 1.07 22.26
CA TYR A 15 -13.48 1.16 22.16
C TYR A 15 -12.81 -0.18 22.50
N TYR A 16 -13.22 -0.83 23.58
CA TYR A 16 -12.68 -2.12 23.99
C TYR A 16 -12.89 -3.21 22.93
N LEU A 17 -14.10 -3.29 22.36
CA LEU A 17 -14.42 -4.26 21.31
C LEU A 17 -13.58 -4.01 20.04
N LYS A 18 -13.46 -2.75 19.62
CA LYS A 18 -12.63 -2.37 18.47
C LYS A 18 -11.14 -2.64 18.70
N LYS A 19 -10.65 -2.34 19.89
CA LYS A 19 -9.28 -2.68 20.26
C LYS A 19 -9.05 -4.18 20.25
N ARG A 20 -9.98 -4.98 20.77
CA ARG A 20 -9.89 -6.44 20.79
C ARG A 20 -9.88 -7.04 19.38
N GLU A 21 -10.72 -6.52 18.47
CA GLU A 21 -10.74 -6.88 17.05
C GLU A 21 -9.38 -6.56 16.40
N TYR A 22 -8.89 -5.34 16.60
CA TYR A 22 -7.61 -4.89 16.11
C TYR A 22 -6.44 -5.76 16.62
N ASP A 23 -6.42 -6.07 17.91
CA ASP A 23 -5.33 -6.85 18.53
C ASP A 23 -5.19 -8.26 17.95
N LYS A 24 -6.27 -8.80 17.36
CA LYS A 24 -6.30 -10.09 16.67
C LYS A 24 -6.07 -9.99 15.17
N SER A 25 -5.97 -8.79 14.61
CA SER A 25 -5.87 -8.58 13.17
C SER A 25 -4.47 -8.93 12.65
N ASN A 26 -4.43 -9.41 11.42
CA ASN A 26 -3.18 -9.58 10.68
C ASN A 26 -2.45 -8.24 10.47
N TYR A 27 -3.21 -7.15 10.34
CA TYR A 27 -2.63 -5.81 10.23
C TYR A 27 -1.72 -5.47 11.42
N LYS A 28 -2.15 -5.74 12.66
CA LYS A 28 -1.33 -5.51 13.84
C LYS A 28 -0.03 -6.31 13.78
N ARG A 29 -0.12 -7.58 13.38
CA ARG A 29 1.04 -8.46 13.27
C ARG A 29 2.02 -7.98 12.19
N GLU A 30 1.52 -7.51 11.07
CA GLU A 30 2.34 -7.08 9.93
C GLU A 30 2.90 -5.68 10.10
N SER A 31 2.15 -4.74 10.68
CA SER A 31 2.56 -3.35 10.83
C SER A 31 3.29 -3.02 12.13
N GLY A 32 3.09 -3.84 13.18
CA GLY A 32 3.58 -3.56 14.54
C GLY A 32 2.93 -2.34 15.22
N ASN A 33 2.00 -1.66 14.56
CA ASN A 33 1.38 -0.44 15.09
C ASN A 33 0.52 -0.74 16.33
N ARG A 34 0.46 0.23 17.25
CA ARG A 34 -0.46 0.19 18.39
C ARG A 34 -1.84 0.72 17.96
N PHE A 35 -2.93 0.16 18.50
CA PHE A 35 -4.30 0.55 18.17
C PHE A 35 -4.53 2.06 18.26
N LEU A 36 -4.14 2.68 19.38
CA LEU A 36 -4.31 4.13 19.57
C LEU A 36 -3.56 4.93 18.48
N GLY A 37 -2.33 4.53 18.14
CA GLY A 37 -1.57 5.18 17.06
C GLY A 37 -2.25 5.06 15.69
N VAL A 38 -2.97 3.96 15.45
CA VAL A 38 -3.71 3.78 14.19
C VAL A 38 -4.95 4.69 14.12
N ILE A 39 -5.73 4.77 15.19
CA ILE A 39 -6.97 5.57 15.18
C ILE A 39 -6.74 7.08 15.25
N THR A 40 -5.58 7.52 15.76
CA THR A 40 -5.22 8.95 15.86
C THR A 40 -4.41 9.47 14.66
N ASP A 41 -3.75 8.58 13.93
CA ASP A 41 -2.96 8.93 12.75
C ASP A 41 -3.74 8.59 11.46
N LYS A 42 -4.07 9.63 10.69
CA LYS A 42 -4.87 9.48 9.46
C LYS A 42 -4.20 8.58 8.41
N GLU A 43 -2.86 8.58 8.35
CA GLU A 43 -2.12 7.74 7.39
C GLU A 43 -2.18 6.26 7.80
N LYS A 44 -1.86 5.96 9.07
CA LYS A 44 -1.95 4.60 9.62
C LYS A 44 -3.36 4.04 9.56
N TYR A 45 -4.38 4.88 9.80
CA TYR A 45 -5.78 4.47 9.69
C TYR A 45 -6.15 4.10 8.25
N ARG A 46 -5.67 4.86 7.25
CA ARG A 46 -5.88 4.52 5.84
C ARG A 46 -5.19 3.21 5.47
N GLN A 47 -3.95 3.02 5.87
CA GLN A 47 -3.22 1.78 5.66
C GLN A 47 -3.96 0.58 6.27
N TYR A 48 -4.50 0.74 7.48
CA TYR A 48 -5.35 -0.26 8.12
C TYR A 48 -6.59 -0.60 7.30
N LEU A 49 -7.27 0.40 6.75
CA LEU A 49 -8.43 0.17 5.88
C LEU A 49 -8.06 -0.53 4.57
N PHE A 50 -6.95 -0.17 3.94
CA PHE A 50 -6.46 -0.86 2.74
C PHE A 50 -6.15 -2.32 3.03
N PHE A 51 -5.38 -2.56 4.08
CA PHE A 51 -5.02 -3.91 4.51
C PHE A 51 -6.27 -4.78 4.73
N ASN A 52 -7.21 -4.31 5.54
CA ASN A 52 -8.43 -5.06 5.85
C ASN A 52 -9.33 -5.30 4.63
N ASN A 53 -9.32 -4.41 3.65
CA ASN A 53 -10.06 -4.62 2.43
C ASN A 53 -9.43 -5.69 1.55
N LEU A 54 -8.09 -5.75 1.49
CA LEU A 54 -7.36 -6.78 0.76
C LEU A 54 -7.47 -8.17 1.43
N GLU A 55 -7.47 -8.22 2.76
CA GLU A 55 -7.69 -9.45 3.54
C GLU A 55 -9.04 -10.14 3.22
N LYS A 56 -10.03 -9.39 2.74
CA LYS A 56 -11.34 -9.93 2.33
C LYS A 56 -11.34 -10.60 0.96
N ILE A 57 -10.25 -10.50 0.21
CA ILE A 57 -10.13 -11.16 -1.09
C ILE A 57 -9.88 -12.64 -0.85
N TYR A 58 -10.77 -13.48 -1.41
CA TYR A 58 -10.69 -14.91 -1.23
C TYR A 58 -9.44 -15.51 -1.89
N GLY A 59 -8.87 -16.53 -1.27
CA GLY A 59 -7.71 -17.29 -1.75
C GLY A 59 -6.43 -16.98 -0.97
N GLU A 60 -5.41 -17.81 -1.21
CA GLU A 60 -4.09 -17.65 -0.57
C GLU A 60 -3.43 -16.36 -0.98
N HIS A 61 -3.08 -15.55 0.00
CA HIS A 61 -2.38 -14.28 -0.22
C HIS A 61 -1.53 -13.88 0.98
N LYS A 62 -0.62 -12.95 0.75
CA LYS A 62 0.21 -12.28 1.76
C LYS A 62 0.17 -10.78 1.54
N ILE A 63 0.19 -10.02 2.61
CA ILE A 63 0.20 -8.55 2.57
C ILE A 63 1.38 -8.05 3.40
N LEU A 64 2.18 -7.19 2.80
CA LEU A 64 3.29 -6.51 3.46
C LEU A 64 3.07 -5.01 3.41
N MET A 65 3.45 -4.33 4.48
CA MET A 65 3.32 -2.89 4.59
C MET A 65 4.69 -2.25 4.81
N ASN A 66 4.86 -1.05 4.23
CA ASN A 66 6.06 -0.26 4.41
C ASN A 66 7.33 -1.07 4.13
N VAL A 67 7.45 -1.56 2.89
CA VAL A 67 8.65 -2.30 2.44
C VAL A 67 9.72 -1.30 2.06
N TYR A 68 10.81 -1.25 2.83
CA TYR A 68 11.94 -0.35 2.64
C TYR A 68 12.95 -0.98 1.68
N LEU A 69 13.09 -0.40 0.51
CA LEU A 69 13.88 -0.94 -0.58
C LEU A 69 15.22 -0.19 -0.69
N PRO A 70 16.36 -0.88 -0.64
CA PRO A 70 17.67 -0.26 -0.80
C PRO A 70 17.85 0.23 -2.24
N LYS A 71 18.29 1.46 -2.39
CA LYS A 71 18.72 2.04 -3.67
C LYS A 71 20.21 1.87 -3.89
N GLU A 72 20.66 2.11 -5.13
CA GLU A 72 22.07 2.01 -5.51
C GLU A 72 22.94 3.12 -4.91
N ASP A 73 22.35 4.27 -4.62
CA ASP A 73 22.98 5.43 -3.99
C ASP A 73 23.12 5.32 -2.46
N GLY A 74 22.71 4.20 -1.88
CA GLY A 74 22.71 3.97 -0.43
C GLY A 74 21.48 4.53 0.30
N GLU A 75 20.59 5.23 -0.40
CA GLU A 75 19.30 5.64 0.17
C GLU A 75 18.32 4.47 0.22
N THR A 76 17.18 4.71 0.81
CA THR A 76 16.04 3.79 0.80
C THR A 76 14.82 4.45 0.19
N THR A 77 14.03 3.67 -0.55
CA THR A 77 12.67 4.06 -0.92
C THR A 77 11.67 3.11 -0.26
N LYS A 78 10.42 3.53 -0.11
CA LYS A 78 9.43 2.78 0.65
C LYS A 78 8.20 2.50 -0.21
N ALA A 79 7.94 1.23 -0.51
CA ALA A 79 6.67 0.81 -1.07
C ALA A 79 5.61 0.73 0.05
N ASP A 80 4.47 1.40 -0.13
CA ASP A 80 3.43 1.52 0.90
C ASP A 80 2.80 0.18 1.25
N LEU A 81 2.45 -0.61 0.23
CA LEU A 81 1.85 -1.93 0.40
C LEU A 81 2.20 -2.85 -0.76
N VAL A 82 2.52 -4.09 -0.42
CA VAL A 82 2.75 -5.17 -1.39
C VAL A 82 1.77 -6.31 -1.10
N TYR A 83 0.91 -6.63 -2.08
CA TYR A 83 -0.04 -7.72 -2.03
C TYR A 83 0.46 -8.85 -2.94
N ILE A 84 0.58 -10.06 -2.40
CA ILE A 84 1.13 -11.22 -3.09
C ILE A 84 0.07 -12.32 -3.10
N ASN A 85 -0.23 -12.86 -4.27
CA ASN A 85 -1.15 -13.98 -4.40
C ASN A 85 -0.74 -14.91 -5.57
N LYS A 86 -1.59 -15.87 -5.88
CA LYS A 86 -1.32 -16.84 -6.97
C LYS A 86 -1.09 -16.21 -8.35
N THR A 87 -1.54 -14.97 -8.60
CA THR A 87 -1.42 -14.33 -9.91
C THR A 87 -0.26 -13.34 -10.01
N GLY A 88 0.53 -13.19 -8.93
CA GLY A 88 1.73 -12.35 -8.91
C GLY A 88 1.81 -11.43 -7.71
N VAL A 89 2.58 -10.37 -7.88
CA VAL A 89 2.84 -9.32 -6.90
C VAL A 89 2.18 -8.03 -7.35
N TYR A 90 1.43 -7.39 -6.48
CA TYR A 90 0.79 -6.11 -6.71
C TYR A 90 1.42 -5.08 -5.78
N VAL A 91 2.03 -4.05 -6.36
CA VAL A 91 2.67 -2.96 -5.61
C VAL A 91 1.71 -1.77 -5.62
N LEU A 92 1.29 -1.37 -4.43
CA LEU A 92 0.30 -0.31 -4.25
C LEU A 92 0.98 0.96 -3.74
N GLU A 93 0.78 2.06 -4.47
CA GLU A 93 1.17 3.41 -4.08
C GLU A 93 -0.07 4.20 -3.70
N SER A 94 -0.14 4.72 -2.47
CA SER A 94 -1.32 5.41 -1.95
C SER A 94 -1.16 6.93 -2.02
N LYS A 95 -2.12 7.61 -2.64
CA LYS A 95 -2.14 9.08 -2.78
C LYS A 95 -3.39 9.69 -2.14
N ASN A 96 -3.18 10.53 -1.13
CA ASN A 96 -4.27 11.13 -0.36
C ASN A 96 -4.60 12.55 -0.82
N TYR A 97 -4.86 12.72 -2.10
CA TYR A 97 -5.22 14.01 -2.70
C TYR A 97 -6.73 14.24 -2.71
N SER A 98 -7.13 15.50 -2.90
CA SER A 98 -8.50 15.95 -3.14
C SER A 98 -8.55 16.80 -4.41
N GLY A 99 -9.74 17.25 -4.83
CA GLY A 99 -9.88 18.06 -6.04
C GLY A 99 -9.70 17.26 -7.32
N TRP A 100 -9.21 17.88 -8.38
CA TRP A 100 -9.01 17.25 -9.68
C TRP A 100 -7.56 16.87 -9.89
N ILE A 101 -7.33 15.64 -10.32
CA ILE A 101 -6.00 15.10 -10.60
C ILE A 101 -5.83 14.96 -12.12
N PHE A 102 -4.76 15.52 -12.63
CA PHE A 102 -4.34 15.44 -14.02
C PHE A 102 -2.94 14.85 -14.10
N GLY A 103 -2.70 13.99 -15.07
CA GLY A 103 -1.38 13.40 -15.25
C GLY A 103 -1.25 12.57 -16.51
N ASP A 104 -0.01 12.32 -16.87
CA ASP A 104 0.41 11.44 -17.96
C ASP A 104 1.50 10.51 -17.45
N GLU A 105 1.55 9.27 -17.92
CA GLU A 105 2.52 8.29 -17.44
C GLU A 105 3.98 8.69 -17.68
N LYS A 106 4.25 9.50 -18.72
CA LYS A 106 5.59 9.93 -19.12
C LYS A 106 6.03 11.24 -18.45
N SER A 107 5.09 12.00 -17.90
CA SER A 107 5.39 13.28 -17.25
C SER A 107 6.04 13.05 -15.90
N GLU A 108 7.08 13.81 -15.56
CA GLU A 108 7.74 13.75 -14.26
C GLU A 108 6.82 14.19 -13.11
N TYR A 109 5.96 15.18 -13.38
CA TYR A 109 5.04 15.76 -12.41
C TYR A 109 3.60 15.62 -12.87
N TRP A 110 2.72 15.38 -11.91
CA TRP A 110 1.27 15.47 -12.04
C TRP A 110 0.73 16.70 -11.37
N THR A 111 -0.50 17.10 -11.70
CA THR A 111 -1.11 18.31 -11.16
C THR A 111 -2.36 17.98 -10.36
N GLN A 112 -2.44 18.52 -9.15
CA GLN A 112 -3.66 18.62 -8.37
C GLN A 112 -4.26 20.02 -8.55
N ASN A 113 -5.55 20.13 -8.89
CA ASN A 113 -6.29 21.38 -8.90
C ASN A 113 -7.35 21.35 -7.79
N LEU A 114 -7.22 22.28 -6.84
CA LEU A 114 -8.11 22.41 -5.69
C LEU A 114 -9.32 23.31 -6.03
N ALA A 115 -10.37 23.26 -5.22
CA ALA A 115 -11.62 24.01 -5.43
C ALA A 115 -11.45 25.54 -5.46
N ASN A 116 -10.35 26.06 -4.93
CA ASN A 116 -9.98 27.49 -4.96
C ASN A 116 -9.07 27.86 -6.14
N ASP A 117 -9.06 27.04 -7.20
CA ASP A 117 -8.20 27.16 -8.38
C ASP A 117 -6.69 27.10 -8.09
N LYS A 118 -6.31 26.76 -6.87
CA LYS A 118 -4.91 26.52 -6.52
C LYS A 118 -4.43 25.23 -7.18
N LYS A 119 -3.37 25.35 -7.97
CA LYS A 119 -2.70 24.21 -8.62
C LYS A 119 -1.43 23.86 -7.86
N GLU A 120 -1.28 22.57 -7.57
CA GLU A 120 -0.09 22.03 -6.93
C GLU A 120 0.47 20.90 -7.78
N GLN A 121 1.78 20.84 -7.94
CA GLN A 121 2.46 19.76 -8.62
C GLN A 121 2.96 18.73 -7.60
N PHE A 122 2.97 17.47 -8.01
CA PHE A 122 3.53 16.37 -7.23
C PHE A 122 4.17 15.34 -8.17
N ASN A 123 5.12 14.59 -7.64
CA ASN A 123 5.83 13.57 -8.41
C ASN A 123 4.86 12.52 -8.97
N ASN A 124 5.11 12.11 -10.21
CA ASN A 124 4.32 11.10 -10.89
C ASN A 124 4.32 9.77 -10.10
N PRO A 125 3.16 9.32 -9.59
CA PRO A 125 3.09 8.14 -8.76
C PRO A 125 3.31 6.83 -9.55
N ILE A 126 3.16 6.85 -10.87
CA ILE A 126 3.49 5.70 -11.72
C ILE A 126 5.02 5.52 -11.75
N LEU A 127 5.77 6.59 -11.99
CA LEU A 127 7.23 6.54 -11.99
C LEU A 127 7.77 6.13 -10.62
N GLN A 128 7.20 6.69 -9.55
CA GLN A 128 7.55 6.32 -8.19
C GLN A 128 7.33 4.81 -7.94
N ASN A 129 6.18 4.28 -8.33
CA ASN A 129 5.85 2.88 -8.12
C ASN A 129 6.67 1.94 -9.04
N ASN A 130 7.02 2.40 -10.24
CA ASN A 130 7.93 1.68 -11.14
C ASN A 130 9.35 1.55 -10.54
N ASP A 131 9.83 2.59 -9.85
CA ASP A 131 11.09 2.51 -9.11
C ASP A 131 11.00 1.49 -7.97
N HIS A 132 9.91 1.45 -7.20
CA HIS A 132 9.68 0.41 -6.21
C HIS A 132 9.73 -0.99 -6.84
N ILE A 133 9.04 -1.19 -7.97
CA ILE A 133 9.03 -2.47 -8.70
C ILE A 133 10.41 -2.86 -9.17
N LYS A 134 11.20 -1.92 -9.69
CA LYS A 134 12.59 -2.14 -10.11
C LYS A 134 13.43 -2.73 -8.97
N TYR A 135 13.35 -2.13 -7.77
CA TYR A 135 14.11 -2.62 -6.60
C TYR A 135 13.57 -3.95 -6.07
N LEU A 136 12.23 -4.14 -6.06
CA LEU A 136 11.62 -5.43 -5.69
C LEU A 136 12.10 -6.56 -6.62
N ARG A 137 12.17 -6.33 -7.94
CA ARG A 137 12.71 -7.31 -8.90
C ARG A 137 14.15 -7.68 -8.60
N LYS A 138 15.01 -6.70 -8.27
CA LYS A 138 16.41 -6.96 -7.88
C LYS A 138 16.52 -7.87 -6.66
N LEU A 139 15.66 -7.69 -5.67
CA LEU A 139 15.65 -8.53 -4.46
C LEU A 139 15.20 -9.95 -4.75
N LEU A 140 14.25 -10.13 -5.66
CA LEU A 140 13.71 -11.46 -5.99
C LEU A 140 14.69 -12.32 -6.77
N LYS A 141 15.57 -11.72 -7.59
CA LYS A 141 16.44 -12.44 -8.53
C LYS A 141 15.66 -13.42 -9.42
N LEU A 142 14.41 -13.12 -9.72
CA LEU A 142 13.48 -13.93 -10.49
C LEU A 142 12.95 -13.07 -11.66
N GLU A 143 13.37 -13.39 -12.88
CA GLU A 143 13.05 -12.59 -14.07
C GLU A 143 11.57 -12.66 -14.48
N TYR A 144 10.87 -13.73 -14.12
CA TYR A 144 9.54 -14.07 -14.65
C TYR A 144 8.37 -13.83 -13.69
N ILE A 145 8.54 -13.04 -12.62
CA ILE A 145 7.42 -12.72 -11.75
C ILE A 145 6.60 -11.57 -12.32
N ASN A 146 5.29 -11.82 -12.46
CA ASN A 146 4.34 -10.78 -12.80
C ASN A 146 4.21 -9.80 -11.63
N ILE A 147 4.71 -8.58 -11.81
CA ILE A 147 4.56 -7.49 -10.84
C ILE A 147 3.73 -6.39 -11.48
N LYS A 148 2.63 -6.04 -10.83
CA LYS A 148 1.66 -5.04 -11.28
C LYS A 148 1.70 -3.81 -10.40
N SER A 149 1.57 -2.64 -11.03
CA SER A 149 1.56 -1.32 -10.39
C SER A 149 0.13 -0.86 -10.17
N ILE A 150 -0.23 -0.50 -8.93
CA ILE A 150 -1.55 0.05 -8.63
C ILE A 150 -1.39 1.36 -7.87
N VAL A 151 -1.75 2.48 -8.51
CA VAL A 151 -1.81 3.78 -7.86
C VAL A 151 -3.23 4.02 -7.35
N VAL A 152 -3.36 4.20 -6.04
CA VAL A 152 -4.65 4.30 -5.36
C VAL A 152 -4.86 5.70 -4.81
N PHE A 153 -5.75 6.44 -5.42
CA PHE A 153 -6.13 7.78 -4.96
C PHE A 153 -7.28 7.73 -3.94
N SER A 154 -7.33 8.75 -3.09
CA SER A 154 -8.44 8.93 -2.15
C SER A 154 -9.76 9.17 -2.89
N ASP A 155 -10.89 8.81 -2.24
CA ASP A 155 -12.23 9.02 -2.82
C ASP A 155 -12.60 10.51 -2.94
N ARG A 156 -11.83 11.40 -2.29
CA ARG A 156 -12.04 12.86 -2.29
C ARG A 156 -11.57 13.57 -3.57
N CYS A 157 -10.83 12.87 -4.44
CA CYS A 157 -10.39 13.44 -5.70
C CYS A 157 -11.24 12.95 -6.88
N THR A 158 -11.16 13.68 -7.99
CA THR A 158 -11.69 13.26 -9.30
C THR A 158 -10.50 13.07 -10.24
N LEU A 159 -10.37 11.88 -10.79
CA LEU A 159 -9.34 11.56 -11.76
C LEU A 159 -9.76 12.11 -13.13
N LYS A 160 -8.99 13.03 -13.70
CA LYS A 160 -9.22 13.70 -15.00
C LYS A 160 -8.05 13.42 -15.93
N LYS A 161 -8.30 13.17 -17.22
CA LYS A 161 -7.29 13.03 -18.28
C LYS A 161 -6.01 12.31 -17.81
N LEU A 162 -6.19 11.09 -17.35
CA LEU A 162 -5.09 10.22 -16.97
C LEU A 162 -4.78 9.30 -18.16
N ASN A 163 -3.59 9.39 -18.70
CA ASN A 163 -3.11 8.55 -19.77
C ASN A 163 -2.11 7.55 -19.19
N ALA A 164 -2.48 6.28 -19.13
CA ALA A 164 -1.59 5.16 -18.84
C ALA A 164 -1.80 4.10 -19.91
N ALA A 165 -0.79 3.83 -20.70
CA ALA A 165 -0.84 2.87 -21.79
C ALA A 165 -0.47 1.45 -21.34
N ASP A 166 0.32 1.31 -20.26
CA ASP A 166 0.74 0.01 -19.75
C ASP A 166 -0.44 -0.70 -19.05
N GLU A 167 -0.81 -1.88 -19.55
CA GLU A 167 -1.87 -2.72 -18.98
C GLU A 167 -1.56 -3.22 -17.55
N ASN A 168 -0.29 -3.27 -17.17
CA ASN A 168 0.16 -3.64 -15.83
C ASN A 168 0.04 -2.48 -14.83
N VAL A 169 -0.30 -1.28 -15.29
CA VAL A 169 -0.51 -0.10 -14.45
C VAL A 169 -2.00 0.17 -14.31
N LYS A 170 -2.47 0.28 -13.08
CA LYS A 170 -3.85 0.70 -12.78
C LYS A 170 -3.84 1.94 -11.90
N ILE A 171 -4.61 2.95 -12.32
CA ILE A 171 -4.82 4.18 -11.56
C ILE A 171 -6.29 4.17 -11.16
N ILE A 172 -6.54 4.08 -9.87
CA ILE A 172 -7.89 3.86 -9.34
C ILE A 172 -8.18 4.75 -8.14
N LYS A 173 -9.44 4.87 -7.79
CA LYS A 173 -9.87 5.37 -6.50
C LYS A 173 -9.96 4.21 -5.49
N ARG A 174 -9.88 4.53 -4.21
CA ARG A 174 -9.86 3.54 -3.13
C ARG A 174 -11.09 2.62 -3.13
N ASP A 175 -12.27 3.14 -3.44
CA ASP A 175 -13.52 2.37 -3.54
C ASP A 175 -13.48 1.28 -4.62
N ALA A 176 -12.65 1.45 -5.64
CA ALA A 176 -12.46 0.47 -6.72
C ALA A 176 -11.41 -0.62 -6.39
N LEU A 177 -10.62 -0.48 -5.32
CA LEU A 177 -9.44 -1.33 -5.05
C LEU A 177 -9.74 -2.83 -5.09
N VAL A 178 -10.68 -3.27 -4.27
CA VAL A 178 -11.00 -4.71 -4.15
C VAL A 178 -11.55 -5.26 -5.47
N ARG A 179 -12.43 -4.53 -6.13
CA ARG A 179 -13.01 -4.91 -7.43
C ARG A 179 -11.92 -5.03 -8.49
N THR A 180 -11.00 -4.07 -8.55
CA THR A 180 -9.91 -4.07 -9.53
C THR A 180 -8.97 -5.25 -9.31
N ILE A 181 -8.53 -5.51 -8.07
CA ILE A 181 -7.64 -6.66 -7.79
C ILE A 181 -8.36 -7.99 -8.08
N LYS A 182 -9.63 -8.15 -7.72
CA LYS A 182 -10.40 -9.35 -8.06
C LYS A 182 -10.45 -9.58 -9.57
N SER A 183 -10.78 -8.55 -10.34
CA SER A 183 -10.79 -8.62 -11.81
C SER A 183 -9.42 -8.99 -12.38
N MET A 184 -8.33 -8.40 -11.85
CA MET A 184 -6.97 -8.73 -12.29
C MET A 184 -6.57 -10.17 -11.94
N ILE A 185 -7.09 -10.73 -10.84
CA ILE A 185 -6.90 -12.14 -10.45
C ILE A 185 -7.65 -13.07 -11.41
N GLU A 186 -8.90 -12.74 -11.71
CA GLU A 186 -9.79 -13.55 -12.56
C GLU A 186 -9.31 -13.61 -14.02
N THR A 187 -8.72 -12.52 -14.52
CA THR A 187 -8.22 -12.43 -15.91
C THR A 187 -6.77 -12.90 -16.08
N SER A 188 -6.08 -13.23 -15.00
CA SER A 188 -4.67 -13.64 -15.07
C SER A 188 -4.50 -15.06 -15.59
N THR A 189 -3.59 -15.23 -16.54
CA THR A 189 -3.13 -16.53 -17.02
C THR A 189 -1.96 -17.10 -16.22
N ILE A 190 -1.39 -16.31 -15.30
CA ILE A 190 -0.22 -16.68 -14.49
C ILE A 190 -0.69 -17.30 -13.19
N THR A 191 0.00 -18.37 -12.77
CA THR A 191 -0.24 -19.03 -11.48
C THR A 191 1.08 -19.27 -10.75
N LEU A 192 1.24 -18.64 -9.58
CA LEU A 192 2.32 -18.91 -8.65
C LEU A 192 1.92 -20.06 -7.70
N SER A 193 2.84 -20.96 -7.41
CA SER A 193 2.67 -21.96 -6.36
C SER A 193 2.65 -21.30 -4.98
N LEU A 194 2.07 -21.98 -4.00
CA LEU A 194 2.09 -21.53 -2.59
C LEU A 194 3.52 -21.38 -2.07
N GLU A 195 4.43 -22.25 -2.50
CA GLU A 195 5.86 -22.14 -2.18
C GLU A 195 6.46 -20.83 -2.67
N ASN A 196 6.19 -20.45 -3.93
CA ASN A 196 6.65 -19.18 -4.49
C ASN A 196 6.03 -17.97 -3.77
N ILE A 197 4.75 -18.01 -3.43
CA ILE A 197 4.09 -16.95 -2.63
C ILE A 197 4.81 -16.77 -1.30
N ASN A 198 5.08 -17.86 -0.58
CA ASN A 198 5.77 -17.83 0.71
C ASN A 198 7.23 -17.38 0.56
N ARG A 199 7.94 -17.84 -0.46
CA ARG A 199 9.32 -17.41 -0.76
C ARG A 199 9.40 -15.90 -1.00
N ILE A 200 8.53 -15.36 -1.86
CA ILE A 200 8.45 -13.91 -2.15
C ILE A 200 8.14 -13.13 -0.86
N TYR A 201 7.16 -13.61 -0.09
CA TYR A 201 6.80 -13.00 1.19
C TYR A 201 7.99 -12.95 2.15
N CYS A 202 8.71 -14.08 2.34
CA CYS A 202 9.85 -14.14 3.27
C CYS A 202 10.98 -13.20 2.83
N ILE A 203 11.27 -13.11 1.52
CA ILE A 203 12.27 -12.17 1.00
C ILE A 203 11.90 -10.72 1.36
N PHE A 204 10.68 -10.29 1.04
CA PHE A 204 10.26 -8.90 1.27
C PHE A 204 10.02 -8.60 2.75
N LYS A 205 9.66 -9.59 3.56
CA LYS A 205 9.44 -9.42 5.00
C LYS A 205 10.67 -8.91 5.74
N ASN A 206 11.87 -9.28 5.29
CA ASN A 206 13.13 -8.78 5.84
C ASN A 206 13.31 -7.27 5.67
N TYR A 207 12.54 -6.65 4.78
CA TYR A 207 12.59 -5.22 4.48
C TYR A 207 11.40 -4.43 5.06
N THR A 208 10.57 -5.03 5.92
CA THR A 208 9.38 -4.35 6.48
C THR A 208 9.60 -3.75 7.86
N ASN A 209 10.68 -4.06 8.58
CA ASN A 209 10.91 -3.56 9.93
C ASN A 209 11.71 -2.26 9.95
N THR A 210 11.32 -1.36 10.85
CA THR A 210 12.05 -0.11 11.15
C THR A 210 13.50 -0.36 11.59
N ASN A 211 13.80 -1.51 12.18
CA ASN A 211 15.16 -1.92 12.53
C ASN A 211 16.00 -2.24 11.28
N ALA A 212 15.39 -2.78 10.22
CA ALA A 212 16.07 -2.97 8.94
C ALA A 212 16.42 -1.63 8.27
N SER A 213 15.63 -0.56 8.49
CA SER A 213 15.98 0.78 8.00
C SER A 213 17.19 1.39 8.70
N GLU A 214 17.43 1.05 9.95
CA GLU A 214 18.62 1.46 10.71
C GLU A 214 19.82 0.56 10.41
N GLU A 215 19.63 -0.75 10.27
CA GLU A 215 20.69 -1.69 9.85
C GLU A 215 21.11 -1.49 8.39
N VAL A 216 20.17 -1.22 7.48
CA VAL A 216 20.48 -0.88 6.08
C VAL A 216 21.25 0.43 5.99
N LYS A 217 20.90 1.44 6.82
CA LYS A 217 21.68 2.68 6.96
C LYS A 217 23.05 2.42 7.59
N ALA A 218 23.13 1.58 8.63
CA ALA A 218 24.38 1.28 9.32
C ALA A 218 25.35 0.41 8.49
N ASN A 219 24.85 -0.48 7.64
CA ASN A 219 25.66 -1.33 6.77
C ASN A 219 26.16 -0.60 5.51
N HIS A 220 25.52 0.51 5.11
CA HIS A 220 26.00 1.35 4.00
C HIS A 220 27.01 2.43 4.45
N VAL A 221 27.18 2.67 5.73
CA VAL A 221 28.21 3.58 6.31
C VAL A 221 29.57 2.85 6.52
N LYS A 222 29.63 1.53 6.29
CA LYS A 222 30.82 0.69 6.51
C LYS A 222 31.49 0.15 5.22
N ILE A 223 31.28 0.83 4.08
CA ILE A 223 32.06 0.54 2.86
C ILE A 223 32.85 1.78 2.46
#